data_a556b012520ed0d8150c0ff9d5f23b55
#
_entry.id   a556b012520ed0d8150c0ff9d5f23b55
#
_cell.length_a   1.000
_cell.length_b   1.000
_cell.length_c   1.000
_cell.angle_alpha   90.00
_cell.angle_beta   90.00
_cell.angle_gamma   90.00
#
_symmetry.space_group_name_H-M   'P 1'
#
loop_
_entity.id
_entity.type
_entity.pdbx_description
1 polymer ?
#
loop_
_entity_poly.entity_id
_entity_poly.type
_entity_poly.pdbx_seq_one_letter_code
_entity_poly.pdbx_strand_id
1 'polypeptide(L)'
;MLDQQALEVYRAILFHKEQDSVTLSELLELETDEVEAVLRRLADLSLLAPSRDAPGTLRAVNPRIGLKMLLRREQDELTWRQQRIEQERAALASLDAEYTASRQSEAGDRVEELHHLDEIRIRLEALAESCTTEFLAFHPGSGPGVGAIQTGRSLIEQALARGVKFRSIYLDSIANDRVGRTHAQWMMENNGDVRTSPTLPLQLLVIDTSAAMVAGLPGQSGTSALLFSGQPVVLAMRALFEAYWEHASSTSRLVDVSDAPSCQLTPQERKLLQLLGTGLTDEAAARALGIGVRTERRMVSELMKRLGASSRFEAGVQATRRQWI
;
A
#
# COMPACT_ATOMS: atom_id res chain seq x y z
N MET A 1 33.00 18.65 12.46
CA MET A 1 32.57 19.85 13.21
C MET A 1 33.78 20.48 13.81
N LEU A 2 33.96 21.81 13.71
CA LEU A 2 35.03 22.56 14.39
C LEU A 2 34.62 22.70 15.86
N ASP A 3 35.38 22.09 16.77
CA ASP A 3 35.26 22.29 18.20
C ASP A 3 36.15 23.46 18.67
N GLN A 4 36.03 23.82 19.93
CA GLN A 4 36.75 24.95 20.50
C GLN A 4 38.26 24.76 20.45
N GLN A 5 38.74 23.55 20.69
CA GLN A 5 40.15 23.16 20.64
C GLN A 5 40.74 23.31 19.23
N ALA A 6 39.99 22.87 18.20
CA ALA A 6 40.39 23.05 16.79
C ALA A 6 40.49 24.53 16.39
N LEU A 7 39.59 25.38 16.92
CA LEU A 7 39.65 26.81 16.71
C LEU A 7 40.86 27.48 17.37
N GLU A 8 41.26 27.04 18.56
CA GLU A 8 42.43 27.54 19.28
C GLU A 8 43.72 27.17 18.56
N VAL A 9 43.87 25.91 18.16
CA VAL A 9 45.00 25.43 17.35
C VAL A 9 45.09 26.20 16.02
N TYR A 10 43.94 26.36 15.33
CA TYR A 10 43.91 27.07 14.06
C TYR A 10 44.30 28.56 14.22
N ARG A 11 43.83 29.23 15.27
CA ARG A 11 44.22 30.62 15.59
C ARG A 11 45.72 30.71 15.89
N ALA A 12 46.27 29.77 16.67
CA ALA A 12 47.70 29.75 16.97
C ALA A 12 48.55 29.69 15.68
N ILE A 13 48.20 28.82 14.73
CA ILE A 13 48.89 28.69 13.44
C ILE A 13 48.70 29.96 12.56
N LEU A 14 47.55 30.62 12.66
CA LEU A 14 47.24 31.79 11.84
C LEU A 14 48.03 33.03 12.28
N PHE A 15 48.29 33.17 13.59
CA PHE A 15 49.00 34.31 14.16
C PHE A 15 50.49 34.11 14.34
N HIS A 16 50.93 32.85 14.52
CA HIS A 16 52.34 32.49 14.72
C HIS A 16 52.80 31.70 13.49
N LYS A 17 53.47 32.37 12.56
CA LYS A 17 53.99 31.69 11.35
C LYS A 17 55.04 30.64 11.74
N GLU A 18 54.87 29.43 11.17
CA GLU A 18 55.81 28.32 11.24
C GLU A 18 55.96 27.69 12.65
N GLN A 19 54.98 26.90 13.05
CA GLN A 19 55.12 26.10 14.26
C GLN A 19 54.88 24.61 13.93
N ASP A 20 55.78 23.79 14.44
CA ASP A 20 55.65 22.34 14.45
C ASP A 20 54.65 21.88 15.56
N SER A 21 54.29 20.61 15.55
CA SER A 21 53.31 20.06 16.52
C SER A 21 53.82 20.16 17.98
N VAL A 22 55.14 20.15 18.19
CA VAL A 22 55.77 20.25 19.51
C VAL A 22 55.62 21.66 20.07
N THR A 23 55.94 22.69 19.29
CA THR A 23 55.80 24.11 19.70
C THR A 23 54.31 24.49 19.93
N LEU A 24 53.40 23.94 19.17
CA LEU A 24 51.95 24.16 19.37
C LEU A 24 51.45 23.42 20.67
N SER A 25 51.99 22.28 20.97
CA SER A 25 51.70 21.54 22.19
C SER A 25 52.13 22.31 23.45
N GLU A 26 53.31 22.89 23.42
CA GLU A 26 53.82 23.75 24.51
C GLU A 26 53.03 25.08 24.65
N LEU A 27 52.68 25.69 23.53
CA LEU A 27 51.94 26.98 23.50
C LEU A 27 50.49 26.85 24.01
N LEU A 28 49.85 25.72 23.73
CA LEU A 28 48.44 25.48 24.04
C LEU A 28 48.21 24.57 25.26
N GLU A 29 49.29 24.12 25.89
CA GLU A 29 49.28 23.20 27.03
C GLU A 29 48.47 21.88 26.71
N LEU A 30 48.63 21.37 25.46
CA LEU A 30 47.97 20.16 24.99
C LEU A 30 49.00 19.03 24.77
N GLU A 31 48.54 17.80 24.79
CA GLU A 31 49.42 16.67 24.42
C GLU A 31 49.73 16.69 22.92
N THR A 32 50.95 16.29 22.53
CA THR A 32 51.39 16.32 21.13
C THR A 32 50.48 15.49 20.22
N ASP A 33 50.02 14.33 20.68
CA ASP A 33 49.12 13.46 19.96
C ASP A 33 47.75 14.11 19.71
N GLU A 34 47.24 14.89 20.65
CA GLU A 34 46.01 15.66 20.52
C GLU A 34 46.15 16.74 19.48
N VAL A 35 47.27 17.51 19.52
CA VAL A 35 47.59 18.54 18.53
C VAL A 35 47.66 17.94 17.12
N GLU A 36 48.36 16.79 16.97
CA GLU A 36 48.44 16.11 15.67
C GLU A 36 47.07 15.64 15.14
N ALA A 37 46.18 15.13 16.03
CA ALA A 37 44.84 14.77 15.67
C ALA A 37 44.01 15.97 15.18
N VAL A 38 44.15 17.12 15.87
CA VAL A 38 43.50 18.36 15.49
C VAL A 38 44.08 18.91 14.17
N LEU A 39 45.41 18.86 13.97
CA LEU A 39 46.04 19.30 12.71
C LEU A 39 45.54 18.47 11.50
N ARG A 40 45.46 17.14 11.65
CA ARG A 40 44.91 16.28 10.61
C ARG A 40 43.46 16.66 10.29
N ARG A 41 42.63 16.87 11.31
CA ARG A 41 41.24 17.28 11.14
C ARG A 41 41.10 18.67 10.50
N LEU A 42 41.95 19.63 10.83
CA LEU A 42 41.95 20.94 10.18
C LEU A 42 42.42 20.87 8.71
N ALA A 43 43.36 19.97 8.39
CA ALA A 43 43.78 19.69 7.03
C ALA A 43 42.65 19.04 6.20
N ASP A 44 41.93 18.10 6.76
CA ASP A 44 40.72 17.46 6.13
C ASP A 44 39.64 18.51 5.83
N LEU A 45 39.50 19.52 6.68
CA LEU A 45 38.59 20.65 6.50
C LEU A 45 39.14 21.72 5.55
N SER A 46 40.32 21.48 4.92
CA SER A 46 40.95 22.43 4.01
C SER A 46 41.33 23.79 4.68
N LEU A 47 41.44 23.81 5.99
CA LEU A 47 41.86 24.98 6.77
C LEU A 47 43.37 25.03 6.93
N LEU A 48 44.07 23.92 6.73
CA LEU A 48 45.51 23.83 6.66
C LEU A 48 45.94 23.27 5.31
N ALA A 49 47.07 23.73 4.81
CA ALA A 49 47.70 23.22 3.59
C ALA A 49 49.22 23.05 3.84
N PRO A 50 49.88 22.11 3.14
CA PRO A 50 51.33 22.00 3.18
C PRO A 50 52.02 23.33 2.82
N SER A 51 53.02 23.73 3.60
CA SER A 51 53.83 24.88 3.29
C SER A 51 54.73 24.59 2.07
N ARG A 52 54.83 25.55 1.16
CA ARG A 52 55.76 25.47 0.04
C ARG A 52 57.17 25.91 0.42
N ASP A 53 57.25 26.71 1.48
CA ASP A 53 58.50 27.36 1.91
C ASP A 53 59.26 26.51 2.93
N ALA A 54 58.52 25.64 3.69
CA ALA A 54 59.10 24.74 4.67
C ALA A 54 58.48 23.32 4.49
N PRO A 55 59.18 22.39 3.78
CA PRO A 55 58.67 21.04 3.60
C PRO A 55 58.46 20.32 4.93
N GLY A 56 57.25 19.76 5.11
CA GLY A 56 56.84 19.04 6.33
C GLY A 56 56.05 19.88 7.33
N THR A 57 55.90 21.19 7.10
CA THR A 57 55.06 22.04 7.94
C THR A 57 53.72 22.38 7.29
N LEU A 58 52.70 22.66 8.13
CA LEU A 58 51.37 23.07 7.70
C LEU A 58 51.21 24.58 7.87
N ARG A 59 50.59 25.24 6.89
CA ARG A 59 50.21 26.65 6.96
C ARG A 59 48.69 26.81 7.03
N ALA A 60 48.25 27.82 7.76
CA ALA A 60 46.84 28.18 7.78
C ALA A 60 46.39 28.70 6.40
N VAL A 61 45.29 28.22 5.90
CA VAL A 61 44.58 28.71 4.73
C VAL A 61 43.61 29.79 5.21
N ASN A 62 43.48 30.89 4.47
CA ASN A 62 42.52 31.92 4.84
C ASN A 62 41.14 31.29 5.07
N PRO A 63 40.45 31.53 6.23
CA PRO A 63 39.20 30.88 6.59
C PRO A 63 38.11 31.00 5.52
N ARG A 64 38.05 32.16 4.84
CA ARG A 64 37.09 32.38 3.75
C ARG A 64 37.36 31.50 2.54
N ILE A 65 38.63 31.22 2.25
CA ILE A 65 39.04 30.36 1.13
C ILE A 65 38.80 28.91 1.51
N GLY A 66 39.20 28.47 2.71
CA GLY A 66 38.99 27.12 3.21
C GLY A 66 37.49 26.75 3.25
N LEU A 67 36.66 27.63 3.80
CA LEU A 67 35.21 27.41 3.83
C LEU A 67 34.62 27.34 2.41
N LYS A 68 35.06 28.19 1.49
CA LYS A 68 34.59 28.14 0.09
C LYS A 68 35.00 26.84 -0.59
N MET A 69 36.20 26.32 -0.33
CA MET A 69 36.64 25.03 -0.87
C MET A 69 35.85 23.86 -0.27
N LEU A 70 35.58 23.90 1.03
CA LEU A 70 34.78 22.89 1.71
C LEU A 70 33.35 22.86 1.14
N LEU A 71 32.69 24.02 1.05
CA LEU A 71 31.32 24.10 0.49
C LEU A 71 31.26 23.61 -0.96
N ARG A 72 32.29 23.93 -1.76
CA ARG A 72 32.37 23.44 -3.14
C ARG A 72 32.51 21.94 -3.19
N ARG A 73 33.32 21.33 -2.35
CA ARG A 73 33.50 19.88 -2.27
C ARG A 73 32.18 19.21 -1.87
N GLU A 74 31.47 19.72 -0.88
CA GLU A 74 30.15 19.21 -0.47
C GLU A 74 29.11 19.32 -1.61
N GLN A 75 29.11 20.43 -2.33
CA GLN A 75 28.24 20.62 -3.48
C GLN A 75 28.55 19.64 -4.61
N ASP A 76 29.83 19.43 -4.92
CA ASP A 76 30.29 18.48 -5.92
C ASP A 76 29.90 17.05 -5.51
N GLU A 77 30.02 16.69 -4.23
CA GLU A 77 29.62 15.35 -3.72
C GLU A 77 28.10 15.14 -3.79
N LEU A 78 27.30 16.16 -3.44
CA LEU A 78 25.84 16.11 -3.59
C LEU A 78 25.43 15.96 -5.05
N THR A 79 26.06 16.71 -5.95
CA THR A 79 25.80 16.63 -7.39
C THR A 79 26.13 15.24 -7.93
N TRP A 80 27.27 14.68 -7.51
CA TRP A 80 27.66 13.32 -7.90
C TRP A 80 26.68 12.26 -7.39
N ARG A 81 26.21 12.37 -6.14
CA ARG A 81 25.19 11.49 -5.59
C ARG A 81 23.87 11.60 -6.36
N GLN A 82 23.45 12.81 -6.69
CA GLN A 82 22.24 13.03 -7.49
C GLN A 82 22.36 12.38 -8.89
N GLN A 83 23.50 12.62 -9.58
CA GLN A 83 23.75 12.02 -10.90
C GLN A 83 23.75 10.49 -10.84
N ARG A 84 24.31 9.90 -9.79
CA ARG A 84 24.32 8.45 -9.59
C ARG A 84 22.90 7.90 -9.41
N ILE A 85 22.08 8.56 -8.61
CA ILE A 85 20.67 8.18 -8.42
C ILE A 85 19.90 8.23 -9.75
N GLU A 86 20.11 9.27 -10.55
CA GLU A 86 19.47 9.38 -11.86
C GLU A 86 19.96 8.30 -12.85
N GLN A 87 21.23 7.94 -12.82
CA GLN A 87 21.76 6.84 -13.61
C GLN A 87 21.17 5.49 -13.18
N GLU A 88 21.05 5.23 -11.88
CA GLU A 88 20.44 4.02 -11.35
C GLU A 88 18.94 3.95 -11.74
N ARG A 89 18.22 5.07 -11.67
CA ARG A 89 16.81 5.17 -12.13
C ARG A 89 16.68 4.92 -13.64
N ALA A 90 17.56 5.50 -14.45
CA ALA A 90 17.55 5.28 -15.90
C ALA A 90 17.86 3.82 -16.27
N ALA A 91 18.79 3.17 -15.56
CA ALA A 91 19.08 1.76 -15.73
C ALA A 91 17.90 0.86 -15.36
N LEU A 92 17.22 1.16 -14.24
CA LEU A 92 15.99 0.45 -13.84
C LEU A 92 14.88 0.64 -14.88
N ALA A 93 14.67 1.86 -15.36
CA ALA A 93 13.67 2.14 -16.40
C ALA A 93 13.98 1.40 -17.71
N SER A 94 15.26 1.27 -18.09
CA SER A 94 15.67 0.48 -19.26
C SER A 94 15.39 -1.01 -19.07
N LEU A 95 15.70 -1.56 -17.89
CA LEU A 95 15.41 -2.95 -17.56
C LEU A 95 13.89 -3.22 -17.52
N ASP A 96 13.12 -2.29 -17.02
CA ASP A 96 11.66 -2.40 -17.00
C ASP A 96 11.09 -2.34 -18.42
N ALA A 97 11.62 -1.46 -19.26
CA ALA A 97 11.25 -1.38 -20.67
C ALA A 97 11.62 -2.67 -21.44
N GLU A 98 12.80 -3.24 -21.22
CA GLU A 98 13.22 -4.52 -21.80
C GLU A 98 12.36 -5.68 -21.30
N TYR A 99 12.07 -5.72 -20.00
CA TYR A 99 11.17 -6.70 -19.40
C TYR A 99 9.76 -6.57 -19.97
N THR A 100 9.26 -5.36 -20.13
CA THR A 100 7.94 -5.08 -20.73
C THR A 100 7.94 -5.40 -22.21
N ALA A 101 8.98 -5.04 -22.97
CA ALA A 101 9.09 -5.33 -24.40
C ALA A 101 9.24 -6.84 -24.70
N SER A 102 10.01 -7.57 -23.91
CA SER A 102 10.10 -9.04 -24.02
C SER A 102 8.76 -9.71 -23.78
N ARG A 103 7.91 -9.07 -22.98
CA ARG A 103 6.54 -9.49 -22.70
C ARG A 103 5.51 -8.96 -23.70
N GLN A 104 5.70 -7.81 -24.33
CA GLN A 104 4.82 -7.26 -25.38
C GLN A 104 4.92 -7.95 -26.73
N SER A 105 6.00 -8.67 -27.00
CA SER A 105 6.18 -9.47 -28.22
C SER A 105 5.18 -10.64 -28.35
N GLU A 106 4.43 -10.94 -27.29
CA GLU A 106 3.32 -11.88 -27.27
C GLU A 106 1.98 -11.14 -27.03
N ALA A 107 1.65 -10.15 -27.86
CA ALA A 107 0.42 -9.36 -27.75
C ALA A 107 -0.83 -10.19 -28.04
N GLY A 108 -1.26 -10.96 -27.07
CA GLY A 108 -2.56 -11.60 -26.93
C GLY A 108 -3.09 -11.38 -25.52
N ASP A 109 -4.40 -11.55 -25.31
CA ASP A 109 -5.05 -11.52 -24.00
C ASP A 109 -4.23 -12.31 -22.98
N ARG A 110 -3.56 -11.60 -22.07
CA ARG A 110 -2.58 -12.22 -21.17
C ARG A 110 -3.21 -12.51 -19.82
N VAL A 111 -3.14 -13.79 -19.43
CA VAL A 111 -3.48 -14.24 -18.10
C VAL A 111 -2.19 -14.63 -17.39
N GLU A 112 -1.87 -13.96 -16.29
CA GLU A 112 -0.74 -14.28 -15.42
C GLU A 112 -1.28 -14.97 -14.16
N GLU A 113 -0.81 -16.18 -13.87
CA GLU A 113 -1.15 -16.88 -12.64
C GLU A 113 -0.16 -16.50 -11.54
N LEU A 114 -0.68 -16.03 -10.42
CA LEU A 114 0.08 -15.66 -9.23
C LEU A 114 -0.21 -16.69 -8.14
N HIS A 115 0.81 -17.41 -7.70
CA HIS A 115 0.63 -18.55 -6.79
C HIS A 115 0.96 -18.25 -5.33
N HIS A 116 1.64 -17.13 -5.05
CA HIS A 116 2.11 -16.76 -3.72
C HIS A 116 1.63 -15.37 -3.31
N LEU A 117 1.38 -15.18 -2.01
CA LEU A 117 0.96 -13.89 -1.45
C LEU A 117 1.94 -12.76 -1.78
N ASP A 118 3.24 -13.05 -1.77
CA ASP A 118 4.27 -12.05 -2.06
C ASP A 118 4.24 -11.62 -3.54
N GLU A 119 3.99 -12.56 -4.47
CA GLU A 119 3.82 -12.24 -5.90
C GLU A 119 2.59 -11.35 -6.12
N ILE A 120 1.46 -11.72 -5.49
CA ILE A 120 0.21 -10.95 -5.55
C ILE A 120 0.45 -9.54 -4.99
N ARG A 121 1.16 -9.43 -3.87
CA ARG A 121 1.46 -8.15 -3.24
C ARG A 121 2.33 -7.27 -4.10
N ILE A 122 3.46 -7.77 -4.60
CA ILE A 122 4.37 -7.03 -5.49
C ILE A 122 3.60 -6.53 -6.73
N ARG A 123 2.71 -7.39 -7.27
CA ARG A 123 1.93 -7.02 -8.44
C ARG A 123 0.89 -5.96 -8.14
N LEU A 124 0.24 -6.04 -6.98
CA LEU A 124 -0.70 -5.01 -6.51
C LEU A 124 -0.02 -3.66 -6.27
N GLU A 125 1.19 -3.67 -5.70
CA GLU A 125 2.00 -2.46 -5.51
C GLU A 125 2.30 -1.78 -6.86
N ALA A 126 2.80 -2.53 -7.84
CA ALA A 126 3.08 -2.01 -9.17
C ALA A 126 1.82 -1.49 -9.90
N LEU A 127 0.69 -2.19 -9.76
CA LEU A 127 -0.59 -1.76 -10.32
C LEU A 127 -1.14 -0.51 -9.64
N ALA A 128 -1.01 -0.39 -8.32
CA ALA A 128 -1.42 0.79 -7.58
C ALA A 128 -0.58 2.02 -7.94
N GLU A 129 0.73 1.86 -8.17
CA GLU A 129 1.61 2.93 -8.64
C GLU A 129 1.24 3.41 -10.05
N SER A 130 0.89 2.48 -10.94
CA SER A 130 0.52 2.79 -12.34
C SER A 130 -0.91 3.30 -12.52
N CYS A 131 -1.77 3.14 -11.50
CA CYS A 131 -3.17 3.57 -11.55
C CYS A 131 -3.30 5.09 -11.64
N THR A 132 -4.09 5.56 -12.60
CA THR A 132 -4.25 6.99 -12.90
C THR A 132 -5.67 7.51 -12.73
N THR A 133 -6.69 6.68 -12.88
CA THR A 133 -8.08 7.13 -12.88
C THR A 133 -8.94 6.50 -11.80
N GLU A 134 -9.04 5.18 -11.76
CA GLU A 134 -9.93 4.51 -10.81
C GLU A 134 -9.50 3.09 -10.44
N PHE A 135 -9.92 2.71 -9.25
CA PHE A 135 -9.73 1.41 -8.63
C PHE A 135 -11.10 0.85 -8.25
N LEU A 136 -11.50 -0.31 -8.79
CA LEU A 136 -12.78 -0.95 -8.53
C LEU A 136 -12.55 -2.27 -7.82
N ALA A 137 -13.24 -2.53 -6.71
CA ALA A 137 -13.00 -3.72 -5.92
C ALA A 137 -14.27 -4.43 -5.44
N PHE A 138 -14.30 -5.76 -5.55
CA PHE A 138 -15.22 -6.65 -4.82
C PHE A 138 -14.51 -7.31 -3.66
N HIS A 139 -15.14 -7.28 -2.50
CA HIS A 139 -14.66 -7.91 -1.28
C HIS A 139 -15.65 -8.95 -0.76
N PRO A 140 -15.63 -10.19 -1.30
CA PRO A 140 -16.61 -11.24 -0.94
C PRO A 140 -16.32 -11.93 0.40
N GLY A 141 -15.19 -11.66 1.04
CA GLY A 141 -14.79 -12.24 2.33
C GLY A 141 -14.96 -11.29 3.49
N SER A 142 -14.50 -11.73 4.67
CA SER A 142 -14.44 -10.91 5.90
C SER A 142 -13.49 -9.72 5.78
N GLY A 143 -13.11 -9.34 4.58
CA GLY A 143 -12.13 -8.30 4.30
C GLY A 143 -10.68 -8.81 4.31
N PRO A 144 -9.74 -8.00 3.86
CA PRO A 144 -8.33 -8.34 3.91
C PRO A 144 -7.88 -8.48 5.37
N GLY A 145 -7.08 -9.50 5.67
CA GLY A 145 -6.51 -9.69 7.01
C GLY A 145 -5.74 -8.44 7.48
N VAL A 146 -5.59 -8.26 8.78
CA VAL A 146 -5.01 -7.05 9.40
C VAL A 146 -3.69 -6.63 8.76
N GLY A 147 -2.82 -7.59 8.42
CA GLY A 147 -1.53 -7.31 7.76
C GLY A 147 -1.68 -6.77 6.33
N ALA A 148 -2.61 -7.30 5.56
CA ALA A 148 -2.89 -6.85 4.20
C ALA A 148 -3.54 -5.46 4.19
N ILE A 149 -4.37 -5.13 5.17
CA ILE A 149 -4.95 -3.80 5.36
C ILE A 149 -3.87 -2.76 5.62
N GLN A 150 -2.93 -3.04 6.52
CA GLN A 150 -1.87 -2.08 6.87
C GLN A 150 -0.95 -1.77 5.68
N THR A 151 -0.58 -2.79 4.91
CA THR A 151 0.26 -2.60 3.73
C THR A 151 -0.51 -1.90 2.61
N GLY A 152 -1.78 -2.25 2.40
CA GLY A 152 -2.62 -1.65 1.37
C GLY A 152 -2.96 -0.18 1.63
N ARG A 153 -3.08 0.25 2.90
CA ARG A 153 -3.42 1.65 3.22
C ARG A 153 -2.45 2.66 2.64
N SER A 154 -1.16 2.45 2.80
CA SER A 154 -0.13 3.36 2.27
C SER A 154 -0.23 3.52 0.75
N LEU A 155 -0.49 2.44 0.02
CA LEU A 155 -0.66 2.46 -1.44
C LEU A 155 -1.95 3.19 -1.85
N ILE A 156 -3.04 2.93 -1.13
CA ILE A 156 -4.33 3.60 -1.36
C ILE A 156 -4.20 5.10 -1.08
N GLU A 157 -3.57 5.51 0.02
CA GLU A 157 -3.33 6.92 0.36
C GLU A 157 -2.54 7.65 -0.72
N GLN A 158 -1.47 7.03 -1.23
CA GLN A 158 -0.68 7.59 -2.33
C GLN A 158 -1.49 7.72 -3.62
N ALA A 159 -2.31 6.73 -3.95
CA ALA A 159 -3.17 6.78 -5.13
C ALA A 159 -4.28 7.83 -4.99
N LEU A 160 -4.92 7.94 -3.83
CA LEU A 160 -5.90 8.98 -3.52
C LEU A 160 -5.29 10.38 -3.60
N ALA A 161 -4.06 10.57 -3.13
CA ALA A 161 -3.33 11.84 -3.24
C ALA A 161 -3.06 12.24 -4.72
N ARG A 162 -2.99 11.27 -5.63
CA ARG A 162 -2.92 11.50 -7.09
C ARG A 162 -4.30 11.76 -7.74
N GLY A 163 -5.39 11.70 -6.98
CA GLY A 163 -6.76 11.90 -7.48
C GLY A 163 -7.41 10.64 -8.06
N VAL A 164 -6.86 9.45 -7.82
CA VAL A 164 -7.45 8.16 -8.21
C VAL A 164 -8.74 7.94 -7.42
N LYS A 165 -9.81 7.54 -8.10
CA LYS A 165 -11.11 7.22 -7.49
C LYS A 165 -11.13 5.77 -7.03
N PHE A 166 -11.60 5.54 -5.80
CA PHE A 166 -11.78 4.19 -5.26
C PHE A 166 -13.26 3.89 -5.09
N ARG A 167 -13.73 2.81 -5.71
CA ARG A 167 -15.09 2.28 -5.58
C ARG A 167 -15.02 0.83 -5.12
N SER A 168 -15.62 0.53 -3.98
CA SER A 168 -15.55 -0.79 -3.37
C SER A 168 -16.94 -1.32 -2.99
N ILE A 169 -17.19 -2.59 -3.31
CA ILE A 169 -18.41 -3.28 -2.85
C ILE A 169 -18.01 -4.39 -1.88
N TYR A 170 -18.57 -4.36 -0.70
CA TYR A 170 -18.43 -5.37 0.33
C TYR A 170 -19.69 -6.21 0.45
N LEU A 171 -19.58 -7.40 1.05
CA LEU A 171 -20.77 -8.14 1.48
C LEU A 171 -21.47 -7.42 2.63
N ASP A 172 -22.81 -7.53 2.72
CA ASP A 172 -23.59 -7.00 3.85
C ASP A 172 -23.11 -7.57 5.19
N SER A 173 -22.52 -8.77 5.19
CA SER A 173 -21.91 -9.40 6.36
C SER A 173 -20.74 -8.63 6.97
N ILE A 174 -20.17 -7.66 6.27
CA ILE A 174 -19.10 -6.78 6.79
C ILE A 174 -19.55 -6.05 8.07
N ALA A 175 -20.86 -5.80 8.23
CA ALA A 175 -21.41 -5.22 9.44
C ALA A 175 -21.07 -6.04 10.71
N ASN A 176 -20.82 -7.34 10.58
CA ASN A 176 -20.47 -8.25 11.67
C ASN A 176 -18.95 -8.43 11.83
N ASP A 177 -18.14 -7.86 10.92
CA ASP A 177 -16.68 -7.91 10.98
C ASP A 177 -16.10 -6.57 11.41
N ARG A 178 -15.55 -6.52 12.61
CA ARG A 178 -14.97 -5.29 13.18
C ARG A 178 -13.83 -4.74 12.31
N VAL A 179 -12.97 -5.62 11.80
CA VAL A 179 -11.78 -5.24 11.03
C VAL A 179 -12.21 -4.68 9.67
N GLY A 180 -13.10 -5.39 8.99
CA GLY A 180 -13.66 -4.96 7.70
C GLY A 180 -14.42 -3.64 7.80
N ARG A 181 -15.26 -3.46 8.84
CA ARG A 181 -15.95 -2.18 9.09
C ARG A 181 -14.99 -1.02 9.26
N THR A 182 -13.97 -1.20 10.10
CA THR A 182 -12.97 -0.14 10.32
C THR A 182 -12.26 0.23 9.02
N HIS A 183 -11.99 -0.75 8.17
CA HIS A 183 -11.38 -0.49 6.86
C HIS A 183 -12.35 0.23 5.91
N ALA A 184 -13.59 -0.20 5.82
CA ALA A 184 -14.62 0.45 5.01
C ALA A 184 -14.89 1.89 5.46
N GLN A 185 -14.94 2.15 6.77
CA GLN A 185 -15.06 3.49 7.33
C GLN A 185 -13.86 4.36 6.96
N TRP A 186 -12.66 3.84 7.14
CA TRP A 186 -11.43 4.55 6.74
C TRP A 186 -11.43 4.90 5.23
N MET A 187 -11.89 3.99 4.38
CA MET A 187 -12.03 4.25 2.93
C MET A 187 -12.97 5.43 2.68
N MET A 188 -14.13 5.47 3.35
CA MET A 188 -15.09 6.57 3.20
C MET A 188 -14.54 7.92 3.73
N GLU A 189 -13.83 7.90 4.85
CA GLU A 189 -13.16 9.09 5.42
C GLU A 189 -12.10 9.67 4.47
N ASN A 190 -11.51 8.82 3.60
CA ASN A 190 -10.53 9.21 2.59
C ASN A 190 -11.14 9.35 1.16
N ASN A 191 -12.43 9.69 1.06
CA ASN A 191 -13.15 9.91 -0.21
C ASN A 191 -13.27 8.68 -1.12
N GLY A 192 -13.12 7.47 -0.58
CA GLY A 192 -13.49 6.24 -1.28
C GLY A 192 -15.01 6.04 -1.26
N ASP A 193 -15.57 5.59 -2.35
CA ASP A 193 -17.00 5.29 -2.47
C ASP A 193 -17.23 3.81 -2.13
N VAL A 194 -17.97 3.55 -1.05
CA VAL A 194 -18.19 2.22 -0.50
C VAL A 194 -19.67 1.86 -0.53
N ARG A 195 -19.98 0.68 -1.07
CA ARG A 195 -21.34 0.10 -1.08
C ARG A 195 -21.33 -1.31 -0.52
N THR A 196 -22.51 -1.83 -0.24
CA THR A 196 -22.68 -3.22 0.20
C THR A 196 -23.66 -3.96 -0.71
N SER A 197 -23.43 -5.27 -0.80
CA SER A 197 -24.30 -6.19 -1.54
C SER A 197 -24.52 -7.48 -0.73
N PRO A 198 -25.69 -8.13 -0.80
CA PRO A 198 -25.92 -9.40 -0.12
C PRO A 198 -25.03 -10.53 -0.64
N THR A 199 -24.63 -10.47 -1.90
CA THR A 199 -23.73 -11.48 -2.51
C THR A 199 -22.75 -10.82 -3.46
N LEU A 200 -21.55 -11.38 -3.57
CA LEU A 200 -20.57 -11.04 -4.59
C LEU A 200 -20.07 -12.31 -5.28
N PRO A 201 -19.81 -12.28 -6.59
CA PRO A 201 -19.52 -13.49 -7.36
C PRO A 201 -18.11 -14.03 -7.10
N LEU A 202 -17.13 -13.13 -6.89
CA LEU A 202 -15.71 -13.43 -6.77
C LEU A 202 -14.98 -12.24 -6.14
N GLN A 203 -13.74 -12.44 -5.74
CA GLN A 203 -12.87 -11.35 -5.37
C GLN A 203 -12.28 -10.74 -6.65
N LEU A 204 -12.59 -9.48 -6.89
CA LEU A 204 -12.22 -8.74 -8.10
C LEU A 204 -11.53 -7.44 -7.74
N LEU A 205 -10.55 -7.11 -8.55
CA LEU A 205 -9.91 -5.82 -8.57
C LEU A 205 -9.75 -5.39 -10.02
N VAL A 206 -10.23 -4.20 -10.37
CA VAL A 206 -10.05 -3.62 -11.71
C VAL A 206 -9.32 -2.31 -11.55
N ILE A 207 -8.27 -2.11 -12.34
CA ILE A 207 -7.42 -0.93 -12.34
C ILE A 207 -7.52 -0.25 -13.69
N ASP A 208 -8.11 0.93 -13.71
CA ASP A 208 -8.37 1.69 -14.93
C ASP A 208 -9.06 0.83 -16.01
N THR A 209 -8.50 0.81 -17.21
CA THR A 209 -8.85 -0.11 -18.30
C THR A 209 -7.68 -1.03 -18.67
N SER A 210 -6.66 -1.10 -17.82
CA SER A 210 -5.37 -1.71 -18.10
C SER A 210 -5.25 -3.12 -17.52
N ALA A 211 -5.83 -3.38 -16.34
CA ALA A 211 -5.69 -4.66 -15.67
C ALA A 211 -6.92 -5.04 -14.84
N ALA A 212 -7.15 -6.34 -14.70
CA ALA A 212 -8.11 -6.89 -13.75
C ALA A 212 -7.49 -8.09 -13.03
N MET A 213 -7.65 -8.18 -11.72
CA MET A 213 -7.18 -9.30 -10.90
C MET A 213 -8.38 -10.02 -10.28
N VAL A 214 -8.39 -11.33 -10.39
CA VAL A 214 -9.37 -12.22 -9.77
C VAL A 214 -8.64 -13.13 -8.81
N ALA A 215 -9.07 -13.17 -7.55
CA ALA A 215 -8.47 -14.01 -6.52
C ALA A 215 -9.49 -14.96 -5.89
N GLY A 216 -9.01 -16.01 -5.20
CA GLY A 216 -9.88 -16.92 -4.46
C GLY A 216 -10.70 -17.83 -5.36
N LEU A 217 -10.11 -18.42 -6.38
CA LEU A 217 -10.81 -19.34 -7.28
C LEU A 217 -11.36 -20.54 -6.52
N PRO A 218 -12.62 -20.94 -6.78
CA PRO A 218 -13.23 -22.12 -6.15
C PRO A 218 -12.43 -23.38 -6.46
N GLY A 219 -12.07 -24.15 -5.44
CA GLY A 219 -11.40 -25.45 -5.59
C GLY A 219 -9.88 -25.43 -5.49
N GLN A 220 -9.24 -24.26 -5.41
CA GLN A 220 -7.81 -24.17 -5.10
C GLN A 220 -7.61 -23.97 -3.59
N SER A 221 -6.95 -24.92 -2.96
CA SER A 221 -6.48 -24.81 -1.58
C SER A 221 -5.18 -23.99 -1.58
N GLY A 222 -5.28 -22.68 -1.61
CA GLY A 222 -4.12 -21.79 -1.60
C GLY A 222 -4.50 -20.36 -1.96
N THR A 223 -3.59 -19.45 -1.68
CA THR A 223 -3.74 -18.05 -2.06
C THR A 223 -3.22 -17.89 -3.49
N SER A 224 -4.12 -17.94 -4.47
CA SER A 224 -3.78 -17.72 -5.88
C SER A 224 -4.64 -16.62 -6.47
N ALA A 225 -4.10 -15.92 -7.47
CA ALA A 225 -4.82 -14.91 -8.23
C ALA A 225 -4.51 -15.02 -9.72
N LEU A 226 -5.45 -14.61 -10.55
CA LEU A 226 -5.28 -14.45 -11.99
C LEU A 226 -5.26 -12.97 -12.31
N LEU A 227 -4.21 -12.52 -12.96
CA LEU A 227 -4.08 -11.15 -13.47
C LEU A 227 -4.31 -11.15 -14.98
N PHE A 228 -5.28 -10.38 -15.41
CA PHE A 228 -5.65 -10.17 -16.82
C PHE A 228 -5.18 -8.79 -17.26
N SER A 229 -4.49 -8.71 -18.40
CA SER A 229 -4.05 -7.46 -19.02
C SER A 229 -4.61 -7.24 -20.43
N GLY A 230 -5.53 -8.08 -20.88
CA GLY A 230 -6.22 -7.93 -22.17
C GLY A 230 -7.44 -7.00 -22.06
N GLN A 231 -7.49 -5.99 -22.94
CA GLN A 231 -8.60 -5.01 -22.94
C GLN A 231 -10.01 -5.63 -22.93
N PRO A 232 -10.35 -6.64 -23.75
CA PRO A 232 -11.70 -7.22 -23.75
C PRO A 232 -12.10 -7.82 -22.40
N VAL A 233 -11.17 -8.53 -21.74
CA VAL A 233 -11.44 -9.17 -20.44
C VAL A 233 -11.56 -8.12 -19.34
N VAL A 234 -10.67 -7.11 -19.33
CA VAL A 234 -10.74 -6.02 -18.35
C VAL A 234 -12.06 -5.24 -18.48
N LEU A 235 -12.51 -4.94 -19.70
CA LEU A 235 -13.79 -4.29 -19.93
C LEU A 235 -14.99 -5.15 -19.49
N ALA A 236 -14.94 -6.47 -19.69
CA ALA A 236 -15.96 -7.40 -19.19
C ALA A 236 -16.01 -7.42 -17.67
N MET A 237 -14.85 -7.46 -16.99
CA MET A 237 -14.76 -7.40 -15.52
C MET A 237 -15.25 -6.06 -14.98
N ARG A 238 -14.95 -4.98 -15.67
CA ARG A 238 -15.49 -3.64 -15.35
C ARG A 238 -17.01 -3.62 -15.50
N ALA A 239 -17.55 -4.12 -16.60
CA ALA A 239 -19.00 -4.20 -16.81
C ALA A 239 -19.70 -5.03 -15.73
N LEU A 240 -19.06 -6.14 -15.30
CA LEU A 240 -19.52 -6.92 -14.16
C LEU A 240 -19.56 -6.09 -12.87
N PHE A 241 -18.51 -5.31 -12.60
CA PHE A 241 -18.48 -4.41 -11.44
C PHE A 241 -19.62 -3.39 -11.51
N GLU A 242 -19.82 -2.72 -12.63
CA GLU A 242 -20.88 -1.71 -12.79
C GLU A 242 -22.27 -2.30 -12.59
N ALA A 243 -22.54 -3.47 -13.12
CA ALA A 243 -23.82 -4.16 -12.90
C ALA A 243 -24.12 -4.41 -11.42
N TYR A 244 -23.10 -4.79 -10.63
CA TYR A 244 -23.26 -4.93 -9.19
C TYR A 244 -23.36 -3.59 -8.48
N TRP A 245 -22.60 -2.59 -8.96
CA TRP A 245 -22.58 -1.24 -8.38
C TRP A 245 -23.97 -0.57 -8.44
N GLU A 246 -24.68 -0.70 -9.53
CA GLU A 246 -26.03 -0.16 -9.69
C GLU A 246 -27.03 -0.69 -8.67
N HIS A 247 -26.87 -1.96 -8.28
CA HIS A 247 -27.77 -2.64 -7.35
C HIS A 247 -27.29 -2.66 -5.90
N ALA A 248 -26.05 -2.25 -5.66
CA ALA A 248 -25.45 -2.21 -4.33
C ALA A 248 -26.05 -1.07 -3.48
N SER A 249 -26.26 -1.34 -2.21
CA SER A 249 -26.79 -0.38 -1.25
C SER A 249 -25.71 0.57 -0.75
N SER A 250 -26.04 1.86 -0.66
CA SER A 250 -25.17 2.84 -0.01
C SER A 250 -24.97 2.47 1.48
N THR A 251 -23.78 2.73 1.99
CA THR A 251 -23.27 2.32 3.31
C THR A 251 -23.92 2.99 4.51
N SER A 252 -25.00 3.77 4.35
CA SER A 252 -25.72 4.34 5.49
C SER A 252 -26.13 3.33 6.58
N ARG A 253 -26.21 2.03 6.21
CA ARG A 253 -26.47 0.92 7.14
C ARG A 253 -25.24 0.42 7.93
N LEU A 254 -24.02 0.79 7.57
CA LEU A 254 -22.83 0.44 8.38
C LEU A 254 -22.74 1.27 9.66
N VAL A 255 -23.44 2.40 9.71
CA VAL A 255 -23.45 3.34 10.85
C VAL A 255 -24.63 3.07 11.79
N ASP A 256 -25.76 2.59 11.27
CA ASP A 256 -26.97 2.34 12.07
C ASP A 256 -27.16 0.83 12.34
N VAL A 257 -26.47 0.32 13.35
CA VAL A 257 -26.88 -0.92 14.02
C VAL A 257 -27.99 -0.57 15.00
N SER A 258 -29.13 -0.11 14.51
CA SER A 258 -30.34 -0.09 15.31
C SER A 258 -31.09 -1.41 15.07
N ASP A 259 -31.13 -2.24 16.11
CA ASP A 259 -32.00 -3.42 16.26
C ASP A 259 -33.48 -3.01 16.23
N ALA A 260 -33.96 -2.45 15.13
CA ALA A 260 -35.38 -2.28 14.95
C ALA A 260 -35.93 -3.57 14.34
N PRO A 261 -36.88 -4.25 14.97
CA PRO A 261 -37.58 -5.39 14.40
C PRO A 261 -38.46 -4.91 13.25
N SER A 262 -37.89 -4.75 12.07
CA SER A 262 -38.68 -4.44 10.88
C SER A 262 -39.44 -5.70 10.46
N CYS A 263 -40.74 -5.58 10.25
CA CYS A 263 -41.62 -6.62 9.70
C CYS A 263 -41.20 -7.06 8.28
N GLN A 264 -40.25 -6.33 7.69
CA GLN A 264 -39.71 -6.58 6.34
C GLN A 264 -38.42 -7.41 6.41
N LEU A 265 -38.22 -8.21 5.36
CA LEU A 265 -36.97 -8.95 5.18
C LEU A 265 -35.78 -8.00 4.96
N THR A 266 -34.69 -8.28 5.64
CA THR A 266 -33.42 -7.67 5.25
C THR A 266 -32.97 -8.16 3.87
N PRO A 267 -32.17 -7.40 3.12
CA PRO A 267 -31.62 -7.85 1.84
C PRO A 267 -30.89 -9.19 1.94
N GLN A 268 -30.16 -9.40 3.05
CA GLN A 268 -29.45 -10.65 3.32
C GLN A 268 -30.39 -11.84 3.57
N GLU A 269 -31.45 -11.65 4.34
CA GLU A 269 -32.49 -12.68 4.56
C GLU A 269 -33.24 -13.05 3.27
N ARG A 270 -33.57 -12.05 2.45
CA ARG A 270 -34.18 -12.25 1.14
C ARG A 270 -33.27 -13.07 0.25
N LYS A 271 -31.99 -12.73 0.21
CA LYS A 271 -31.02 -13.44 -0.61
C LYS A 271 -30.78 -14.87 -0.12
N LEU A 272 -30.77 -15.08 1.21
CA LEU A 272 -30.70 -16.42 1.78
C LEU A 272 -31.86 -17.29 1.32
N LEU A 273 -33.10 -16.80 1.40
CA LEU A 273 -34.28 -17.53 0.90
C LEU A 273 -34.19 -17.87 -0.59
N GLN A 274 -33.72 -16.92 -1.41
CA GLN A 274 -33.51 -17.15 -2.85
C GLN A 274 -32.48 -18.27 -3.09
N LEU A 275 -31.30 -18.21 -2.42
CA LEU A 275 -30.24 -19.19 -2.56
C LEU A 275 -30.73 -20.61 -2.15
N LEU A 276 -31.46 -20.72 -1.05
CA LEU A 276 -32.03 -21.98 -0.62
C LEU A 276 -33.14 -22.46 -1.59
N GLY A 277 -33.91 -21.52 -2.15
CA GLY A 277 -34.92 -21.79 -3.17
C GLY A 277 -34.35 -22.34 -4.49
N THR A 278 -33.09 -22.01 -4.81
CA THR A 278 -32.37 -22.61 -5.96
C THR A 278 -31.72 -23.96 -5.64
N GLY A 279 -31.90 -24.47 -4.42
CA GLY A 279 -31.42 -25.80 -4.03
C GLY A 279 -29.99 -25.82 -3.47
N LEU A 280 -29.39 -24.66 -3.12
CA LEU A 280 -28.08 -24.63 -2.48
C LEU A 280 -28.15 -25.26 -1.08
N THR A 281 -27.05 -25.93 -0.69
CA THR A 281 -26.86 -26.41 0.69
C THR A 281 -26.60 -25.23 1.64
N ASP A 282 -26.80 -25.45 2.95
CA ASP A 282 -26.53 -24.47 4.00
C ASP A 282 -25.11 -23.93 3.90
N GLU A 283 -24.13 -24.81 3.68
CA GLU A 283 -22.72 -24.45 3.55
C GLU A 283 -22.47 -23.60 2.31
N ALA A 284 -23.13 -23.90 1.19
CA ALA A 284 -22.98 -23.13 -0.04
C ALA A 284 -23.66 -21.77 0.09
N ALA A 285 -24.86 -21.71 0.70
CA ALA A 285 -25.55 -20.44 0.95
C ALA A 285 -24.81 -19.57 1.96
N ALA A 286 -24.29 -20.15 3.05
CA ALA A 286 -23.46 -19.43 4.03
C ALA A 286 -22.21 -18.82 3.38
N ARG A 287 -21.52 -19.59 2.52
CA ARG A 287 -20.35 -19.14 1.79
C ARG A 287 -20.69 -17.99 0.85
N ALA A 288 -21.78 -18.09 0.09
CA ALA A 288 -22.23 -17.06 -0.84
C ALA A 288 -22.58 -15.74 -0.13
N LEU A 289 -23.08 -15.82 1.11
CA LEU A 289 -23.42 -14.66 1.95
C LEU A 289 -22.25 -14.16 2.81
N GLY A 290 -21.09 -14.84 2.77
CA GLY A 290 -19.94 -14.49 3.61
C GLY A 290 -20.19 -14.61 5.11
N ILE A 291 -21.01 -15.58 5.53
CA ILE A 291 -21.35 -15.85 6.94
C ILE A 291 -20.97 -17.26 7.36
N GLY A 292 -20.84 -17.48 8.67
CA GLY A 292 -20.65 -18.83 9.19
C GLY A 292 -21.92 -19.67 9.09
N VAL A 293 -21.78 -20.99 8.86
CA VAL A 293 -22.90 -21.93 8.79
C VAL A 293 -23.81 -21.87 10.02
N ARG A 294 -23.24 -21.62 11.20
CA ARG A 294 -24.00 -21.43 12.45
C ARG A 294 -24.93 -20.23 12.38
N THR A 295 -24.43 -19.13 11.81
CA THR A 295 -25.20 -17.89 11.61
C THR A 295 -26.30 -18.09 10.59
N GLU A 296 -25.98 -18.77 9.48
CA GLU A 296 -26.96 -19.15 8.45
C GLU A 296 -28.10 -19.97 9.07
N ARG A 297 -27.81 -21.05 9.79
CA ARG A 297 -28.83 -21.91 10.44
C ARG A 297 -29.69 -21.12 11.43
N ARG A 298 -29.13 -20.18 12.16
CA ARG A 298 -29.92 -19.30 13.04
C ARG A 298 -30.87 -18.43 12.22
N MET A 299 -30.38 -17.81 11.12
CA MET A 299 -31.22 -17.01 10.23
C MET A 299 -32.37 -17.82 9.63
N VAL A 300 -32.09 -19.03 9.16
CA VAL A 300 -33.14 -19.94 8.65
C VAL A 300 -34.18 -20.25 9.73
N SER A 301 -33.73 -20.53 10.95
CA SER A 301 -34.66 -20.82 12.08
C SER A 301 -35.54 -19.61 12.41
N GLU A 302 -35.00 -18.40 12.37
CA GLU A 302 -35.76 -17.17 12.62
C GLU A 302 -36.72 -16.88 11.46
N LEU A 303 -36.31 -17.07 10.21
CA LEU A 303 -37.19 -16.97 9.04
C LEU A 303 -38.34 -17.97 9.08
N MET A 304 -38.07 -19.22 9.45
CA MET A 304 -39.10 -20.24 9.62
C MET A 304 -40.13 -19.84 10.69
N LYS A 305 -39.69 -19.28 11.83
CA LYS A 305 -40.61 -18.77 12.87
C LYS A 305 -41.47 -17.61 12.34
N ARG A 306 -40.89 -16.67 11.62
CA ARG A 306 -41.61 -15.51 11.02
C ARG A 306 -42.61 -15.94 9.96
N LEU A 307 -42.30 -17.01 9.22
CA LEU A 307 -43.18 -17.62 8.21
C LEU A 307 -44.27 -18.48 8.84
N GLY A 308 -44.13 -18.92 10.09
CA GLY A 308 -44.99 -19.88 10.73
C GLY A 308 -44.84 -21.29 10.17
N ALA A 309 -43.63 -21.61 9.67
CA ALA A 309 -43.34 -22.87 8.98
C ALA A 309 -42.67 -23.87 9.92
N SER A 310 -43.13 -25.14 9.86
CA SER A 310 -42.58 -26.26 10.63
C SER A 310 -41.46 -27.01 9.87
N SER A 311 -41.35 -26.80 8.57
CA SER A 311 -40.33 -27.39 7.71
C SER A 311 -39.78 -26.39 6.71
N ARG A 312 -38.58 -26.69 6.17
CA ARG A 312 -37.94 -25.83 5.14
C ARG A 312 -38.78 -25.75 3.86
N PHE A 313 -39.40 -26.89 3.49
CA PHE A 313 -40.28 -26.90 2.33
C PHE A 313 -41.49 -25.99 2.55
N GLU A 314 -42.13 -26.06 3.71
CA GLU A 314 -43.25 -25.19 4.08
C GLU A 314 -42.80 -23.71 4.11
N ALA A 315 -41.60 -23.43 4.63
CA ALA A 315 -41.02 -22.10 4.62
C ALA A 315 -40.89 -21.55 3.20
N GLY A 316 -40.41 -22.35 2.24
CA GLY A 316 -40.36 -21.98 0.83
C GLY A 316 -41.71 -21.63 0.24
N VAL A 317 -42.74 -22.49 0.49
CA VAL A 317 -44.10 -22.21 0.03
C VAL A 317 -44.67 -20.93 0.65
N GLN A 318 -44.49 -20.73 1.95
CA GLN A 318 -44.96 -19.50 2.61
C GLN A 318 -44.22 -18.26 2.16
N ALA A 319 -42.87 -18.34 1.92
CA ALA A 319 -42.08 -17.25 1.39
C ALA A 319 -42.57 -16.81 -0.01
N THR A 320 -42.86 -17.77 -0.90
CA THR A 320 -43.41 -17.48 -2.23
C THR A 320 -44.82 -16.86 -2.12
N ARG A 321 -45.71 -17.40 -1.25
CA ARG A 321 -47.04 -16.83 -1.04
C ARG A 321 -47.02 -15.39 -0.52
N ARG A 322 -46.01 -15.04 0.28
CA ARG A 322 -45.82 -13.67 0.80
C ARG A 322 -44.99 -12.76 -0.14
N GLN A 323 -44.64 -13.27 -1.31
CA GLN A 323 -43.78 -12.55 -2.28
C GLN A 323 -42.43 -12.14 -1.70
N TRP A 324 -41.89 -12.96 -0.81
CA TRP A 324 -40.56 -12.74 -0.25
C TRP A 324 -39.45 -13.21 -1.21
N ILE A 325 -39.78 -14.18 -2.06
CA ILE A 325 -38.97 -14.72 -3.15
C ILE A 325 -39.83 -14.94 -4.37
#